data_2ae2af5bec6d02a482479765039cd050
#
_entry.id   2ae2af5bec6d02a482479765039cd050
#
_cell.length_a   1.000
_cell.length_b   1.000
_cell.length_c   1.000
_cell.angle_alpha   90.00
_cell.angle_beta   90.00
_cell.angle_gamma   90.00
#
_symmetry.space_group_name_H-M   'P 1'
#
loop_
_entity.id
_entity.type
_entity.pdbx_description
1 polymer ?
#
loop_
_entity_poly.entity_id
_entity_poly.type
_entity_poly.pdbx_seq_one_letter_code
_entity_poly.pdbx_strand_id
1 'polypeptide(L)' 'MSNGKEKIGFIGLGMMGLPMAQNLVSAGYGVTVFDLDDSSVAKAEAFGASSATSAADTASKSDIVITMVPD' A
#
# COMPACT_ATOMS: atom_id res chain seq x y z
N MET A 1 -9.98 -15.20 11.82
CA MET A 1 -9.65 -15.53 10.44
C MET A 1 -9.90 -14.34 9.55
N SER A 2 -9.07 -14.14 8.63
CA SER A 2 -9.25 -12.99 7.73
C SER A 2 -10.54 -13.20 6.93
N ASN A 3 -11.00 -12.15 6.31
CA ASN A 3 -12.21 -12.19 5.52
C ASN A 3 -11.98 -12.82 4.13
N GLY A 4 -10.82 -13.41 3.92
CA GLY A 4 -10.46 -14.00 2.64
C GLY A 4 -9.89 -13.04 1.63
N LYS A 5 -9.78 -11.77 1.98
CA LYS A 5 -9.18 -10.80 1.08
C LYS A 5 -7.68 -10.90 1.12
N GLU A 6 -7.04 -10.68 -0.02
CA GLU A 6 -5.60 -10.73 -0.11
C GLU A 6 -4.97 -9.49 0.49
N LYS A 7 -3.71 -9.62 0.85
CA LYS A 7 -2.91 -8.51 1.33
C LYS A 7 -2.16 -7.91 0.15
N ILE A 8 -2.29 -6.62 -0.03
CA ILE A 8 -1.75 -5.93 -1.19
C ILE A 8 -0.70 -4.94 -0.73
N GLY A 9 0.47 -5.00 -1.36
CA GLY A 9 1.56 -4.07 -1.06
C GLY A 9 1.78 -3.12 -2.21
N PHE A 10 2.04 -1.86 -1.89
CA PHE A 10 2.41 -0.84 -2.87
C PHE A 10 3.83 -0.41 -2.61
N ILE A 11 4.68 -0.53 -3.61
CA ILE A 11 6.05 -0.01 -3.58
C ILE A 11 6.07 1.20 -4.50
N GLY A 12 6.13 2.38 -3.88
CA GLY A 12 5.90 3.62 -4.60
C GLY A 12 4.42 3.90 -4.75
N LEU A 13 3.99 5.08 -4.43
CA LEU A 13 2.58 5.44 -4.52
C LEU A 13 2.30 6.41 -5.66
N GLY A 14 3.02 7.53 -5.68
CA GLY A 14 2.77 8.55 -6.66
C GLY A 14 1.35 9.06 -6.60
N MET A 15 0.95 9.80 -7.60
CA MET A 15 -0.39 10.37 -7.65
C MET A 15 -1.44 9.30 -7.97
N MET A 16 -1.06 8.28 -8.74
CA MET A 16 -2.00 7.24 -9.15
C MET A 16 -2.17 6.18 -8.07
N GLY A 17 -1.10 5.90 -7.32
CA GLY A 17 -1.15 4.84 -6.34
C GLY A 17 -2.01 5.15 -5.13
N LEU A 18 -2.06 6.41 -4.71
CA LEU A 18 -2.86 6.79 -3.54
C LEU A 18 -4.35 6.49 -3.73
N PRO A 19 -4.98 6.94 -4.84
CA PRO A 19 -6.40 6.59 -5.04
C PRO A 19 -6.63 5.09 -5.16
N MET A 20 -5.72 4.37 -5.81
CA MET A 20 -5.85 2.91 -5.92
C MET A 20 -5.79 2.26 -4.55
N ALA A 21 -4.82 2.66 -3.73
CA ALA A 21 -4.68 2.10 -2.39
C ALA A 21 -5.91 2.40 -1.55
N GLN A 22 -6.44 3.61 -1.66
CA GLN A 22 -7.63 3.99 -0.91
C GLN A 22 -8.83 3.14 -1.30
N ASN A 23 -9.01 2.89 -2.60
CA ASN A 23 -10.10 2.04 -3.06
C ASN A 23 -9.97 0.62 -2.53
N LEU A 24 -8.75 0.10 -2.47
CA LEU A 24 -8.52 -1.25 -1.97
C LEU A 24 -8.79 -1.34 -0.47
N VAL A 25 -8.37 -0.33 0.29
CA VAL A 25 -8.68 -0.29 1.72
C VAL A 25 -10.19 -0.27 1.92
N SER A 26 -10.89 0.57 1.15
CA SER A 26 -12.35 0.67 1.25
C SER A 26 -13.04 -0.65 0.90
N ALA A 27 -12.43 -1.42 0.02
CA ALA A 27 -12.98 -2.72 -0.37
C ALA A 27 -12.66 -3.83 0.64
N GLY A 28 -11.89 -3.54 1.68
CA GLY A 28 -11.60 -4.50 2.74
C GLY A 28 -10.27 -5.22 2.61
N TYR A 29 -9.45 -4.86 1.64
CA TYR A 29 -8.13 -5.47 1.52
C TYR A 29 -7.19 -4.91 2.59
N GLY A 30 -6.24 -5.74 3.02
CA GLY A 30 -5.13 -5.24 3.84
C GLY A 30 -4.10 -4.62 2.92
N VAL A 31 -3.83 -3.33 3.09
CA VAL A 31 -2.92 -2.60 2.22
C VAL A 31 -1.72 -2.12 3.02
N THR A 32 -0.52 -2.42 2.50
CA THR A 32 0.74 -1.99 3.08
C THR A 32 1.46 -1.16 2.02
N VAL A 33 1.99 -0.02 2.41
CA VAL A 33 2.62 0.91 1.48
C VAL A 33 4.05 1.21 1.88
N PHE A 34 4.89 1.44 0.89
CA PHE A 34 6.23 1.96 1.09
C PHE A 34 6.52 2.99 0.02
N ASP A 35 6.98 4.16 0.44
CA ASP A 35 7.38 5.23 -0.48
C ASP A 35 8.44 6.05 0.21
N LEU A 36 9.35 6.62 -0.57
CA LEU A 36 10.37 7.52 -0.04
C LEU A 36 9.79 8.88 0.34
N ASP A 37 8.61 9.19 -0.15
CA ASP A 37 7.92 10.44 0.16
C ASP A 37 7.05 10.23 1.39
N ASP A 38 7.49 10.79 2.51
CA ASP A 38 6.79 10.62 3.78
C ASP A 38 5.37 11.16 3.73
N SER A 39 5.13 12.21 2.96
CA SER A 39 3.77 12.78 2.89
C SER A 39 2.80 11.83 2.20
N SER A 40 3.26 11.08 1.20
CA SER A 40 2.43 10.08 0.53
C SER A 40 2.09 8.95 1.49
N VAL A 41 3.06 8.50 2.27
CA VAL A 41 2.85 7.45 3.26
C VAL A 41 1.85 7.92 4.31
N ALA A 42 1.99 9.15 4.80
CA ALA A 42 1.09 9.69 5.80
C ALA A 42 -0.35 9.74 5.28
N LYS A 43 -0.54 10.12 4.01
CA LYS A 43 -1.87 10.13 3.41
C LYS A 43 -2.47 8.73 3.35
N ALA A 44 -1.66 7.76 3.00
CA ALA A 44 -2.12 6.38 2.94
C ALA A 44 -2.52 5.87 4.34
N GLU A 45 -1.71 6.17 5.35
CA GLU A 45 -2.03 5.78 6.71
C GLU A 45 -3.33 6.41 7.18
N ALA A 46 -3.60 7.63 6.75
CA ALA A 46 -4.81 8.34 7.16
C ALA A 46 -6.08 7.64 6.69
N PHE A 47 -6.04 6.93 5.58
CA PHE A 47 -7.24 6.20 5.13
C PHE A 47 -7.20 4.71 5.46
N GLY A 48 -6.23 4.28 6.26
CA GLY A 48 -6.27 2.95 6.82
C GLY A 48 -5.20 1.98 6.31
N ALA A 49 -4.30 2.41 5.45
CA ALA A 49 -3.20 1.56 5.04
C ALA A 49 -2.12 1.50 6.12
N SER A 50 -1.33 0.44 6.08
CA SER A 50 -0.17 0.30 6.95
C SER A 50 1.07 0.71 6.16
N SER A 51 2.11 1.16 6.87
CA SER A 51 3.37 1.49 6.22
C SER A 51 4.40 0.41 6.51
N ALA A 52 5.36 0.26 5.60
CA ALA A 52 6.47 -0.65 5.77
C ALA A 52 7.78 0.14 5.78
N THR A 53 8.84 -0.48 6.24
CA THR A 53 10.13 0.19 6.38
C THR A 53 10.99 0.07 5.12
N SER A 54 10.62 -0.81 4.21
CA SER A 54 11.39 -1.03 2.99
C SER A 54 10.52 -1.73 1.96
N ALA A 55 10.99 -1.76 0.72
CA ALA A 55 10.30 -2.49 -0.34
C ALA A 55 10.26 -3.98 0.00
N ALA A 56 11.34 -4.54 0.53
CA ALA A 56 11.38 -5.94 0.92
C ALA A 56 10.38 -6.24 2.02
N ASP A 57 10.26 -5.33 2.99
CA ASP A 57 9.30 -5.50 4.08
C ASP A 57 7.87 -5.48 3.54
N THR A 58 7.59 -4.59 2.59
CA THR A 58 6.29 -4.53 1.93
C THR A 58 5.97 -5.86 1.26
N ALA A 59 6.91 -6.38 0.49
CA ALA A 59 6.71 -7.63 -0.23
C ALA A 59 6.48 -8.80 0.72
N SER A 60 7.20 -8.83 1.84
CA SER A 60 7.07 -9.94 2.78
C SER A 60 5.71 -9.96 3.46
N LYS A 61 5.03 -8.84 3.51
CA LYS A 61 3.72 -8.71 4.17
C LYS A 61 2.56 -8.78 3.20
N SER A 62 2.84 -9.02 1.91
CA SER A 62 1.83 -8.89 0.87
C SER A 62 1.73 -10.15 0.04
N ASP A 63 0.51 -10.46 -0.39
CA ASP A 63 0.27 -11.55 -1.33
C ASP A 63 0.46 -11.06 -2.76
N ILE A 64 0.12 -9.80 -3.00
CA ILE A 64 0.25 -9.16 -4.30
C ILE A 64 1.01 -7.86 -4.10
N VAL A 65 2.01 -7.62 -4.92
CA VAL A 65 2.81 -6.39 -4.84
C VAL A 65 2.60 -5.58 -6.11
N ILE A 66 2.26 -4.32 -5.95
CA ILE A 66 2.09 -3.39 -7.04
C ILE A 66 3.21 -2.35 -6.95
N THR A 67 3.97 -2.21 -8.01
CA THR A 67 5.05 -1.23 -8.08
C THR A 67 4.61 -0.05 -8.93
N MET A 68 4.63 1.14 -8.34
CA MET A 68 4.25 2.37 -9.02
C MET A 68 5.47 3.25 -9.08
N VAL A 69 6.15 3.24 -10.20
CA VAL A 69 7.38 4.02 -10.35
C VAL A 69 7.13 5.18 -11.31
N PRO A 70 7.67 6.35 -11.00
CA PRO A 70 7.59 7.47 -11.92
C PRO A 70 8.51 7.23 -13.09
N ASP A 71 8.14 7.76 -14.23
CA ASP A 71 8.98 7.68 -15.42
C ASP A 71 10.12 8.70 -15.40
#